data_d8a09a93279515c1f0745ca40749567a
#
_entry.id   d8a09a93279515c1f0745ca40749567a
#
_cell.length_a   1.000
_cell.length_b   1.000
_cell.length_c   1.000
_cell.angle_alpha   90.00
_cell.angle_beta   90.00
_cell.angle_gamma   90.00
#
_symmetry.space_group_name_H-M   'P 1'
#
loop_
_entity.id
_entity.type
_entity.pdbx_description
1 polymer ?
#
loop_
_entity_poly.entity_id
_entity_poly.type
_entity_poly.pdbx_seq_one_letter_code
_entity_poly.pdbx_strand_id
1 'polypeptide(L)'
;DEARASGYEEIMPPTVSYVSEQLEKLKAKNANEPEFIQAATEVLTSLEPVFEQNPKYEENGILERITEPERVIMFRVPWVDDNGKVQVNRGFRVQFNSAIGPYKGGLRLHPSVNLGVIKFLGFEQIFKNSLTGLPIGGGKGGSDFDPKGKSDREVMAFCQSFMTELCKHIGADTDVPAGDIGTGAREIGYMFGQYKRIRNVYEGVLTGKGLNWGGSLARTEAT
;
A
#
# COMPACT_ATOMS: atom_id res chain seq x y z
N ASP A 1 46.57 -55.96 0.71
CA ASP A 1 45.89 -55.25 -0.42
C ASP A 1 44.85 -54.33 0.16
N GLU A 2 45.28 -53.10 0.36
CA GLU A 2 44.43 -52.00 0.85
C GLU A 2 43.65 -51.43 -0.32
N ALA A 3 42.33 -51.61 -0.29
CA ALA A 3 41.45 -50.89 -1.18
C ALA A 3 41.08 -49.55 -0.54
N ARG A 4 41.64 -48.47 -1.06
CA ARG A 4 41.27 -47.10 -0.74
C ARG A 4 39.79 -46.89 -1.07
N ALA A 5 38.94 -46.72 -0.03
CA ALA A 5 37.62 -46.12 -0.20
C ALA A 5 37.78 -44.64 -0.49
N SER A 6 37.59 -44.23 -1.73
CA SER A 6 37.48 -42.85 -2.12
C SER A 6 36.10 -42.35 -1.68
N GLY A 7 36.06 -41.64 -0.55
CA GLY A 7 34.89 -40.89 -0.14
C GLY A 7 34.69 -39.69 -1.10
N TYR A 8 33.83 -39.83 -2.09
CA TYR A 8 33.22 -38.69 -2.72
C TYR A 8 32.12 -38.20 -1.77
N GLU A 9 32.43 -37.16 -1.01
CA GLU A 9 31.35 -36.31 -0.50
C GLU A 9 30.62 -35.73 -1.70
N GLU A 10 29.44 -36.20 -1.99
CA GLU A 10 28.51 -35.52 -2.88
C GLU A 10 28.26 -34.17 -2.24
N ILE A 11 28.88 -33.13 -2.81
CA ILE A 11 28.56 -31.74 -2.51
C ILE A 11 27.12 -31.54 -3.05
N MET A 12 26.13 -31.79 -2.20
CA MET A 12 24.77 -31.42 -2.51
C MET A 12 24.79 -29.92 -2.82
N PRO A 13 24.20 -29.48 -3.94
CA PRO A 13 24.07 -28.05 -4.20
C PRO A 13 23.36 -27.41 -3.01
N PRO A 14 23.75 -26.18 -2.62
CA PRO A 14 23.13 -25.51 -1.49
C PRO A 14 21.61 -25.51 -1.71
N THR A 15 20.88 -26.05 -0.76
CA THR A 15 19.42 -26.07 -0.78
C THR A 15 18.97 -24.62 -0.81
N VAL A 16 18.39 -24.17 -1.94
CA VAL A 16 17.87 -22.81 -2.08
C VAL A 16 16.73 -22.67 -1.09
N SER A 17 16.80 -21.70 -0.19
CA SER A 17 15.73 -21.50 0.79
C SER A 17 14.44 -21.06 0.11
N TYR A 18 13.30 -21.38 0.73
CA TYR A 18 11.98 -20.93 0.25
C TYR A 18 11.93 -19.42 0.04
N VAL A 19 12.50 -18.64 0.97
CA VAL A 19 12.59 -17.18 0.87
C VAL A 19 13.40 -16.76 -0.35
N SER A 20 14.57 -17.36 -0.56
CA SER A 20 15.44 -17.05 -1.71
C SER A 20 14.75 -17.37 -3.04
N GLU A 21 14.08 -18.51 -3.14
CA GLU A 21 13.34 -18.89 -4.35
C GLU A 21 12.21 -17.90 -4.66
N GLN A 22 11.44 -17.52 -3.64
CA GLN A 22 10.35 -16.57 -3.81
C GLN A 22 10.85 -15.17 -4.15
N LEU A 23 11.99 -14.73 -3.61
CA LEU A 23 12.61 -13.45 -3.97
C LEU A 23 13.02 -13.42 -5.45
N GLU A 24 13.58 -14.48 -5.98
CA GLU A 24 13.93 -14.53 -7.41
C GLU A 24 12.69 -14.48 -8.31
N LYS A 25 11.62 -15.20 -7.96
CA LYS A 25 10.33 -15.12 -8.66
C LYS A 25 9.74 -13.71 -8.60
N LEU A 26 9.79 -13.07 -7.43
CA LEU A 26 9.30 -11.71 -7.23
C LEU A 26 10.08 -10.69 -8.08
N LYS A 27 11.41 -10.76 -8.09
CA LYS A 27 12.27 -9.89 -8.90
C LYS A 27 11.99 -10.04 -10.40
N ALA A 28 11.84 -11.27 -10.88
CA ALA A 28 11.52 -11.54 -12.28
C ALA A 28 10.14 -10.96 -12.68
N LYS A 29 9.15 -11.10 -11.81
CA LYS A 29 7.77 -10.62 -12.05
C LYS A 29 7.65 -9.09 -12.00
N ASN A 30 8.45 -8.43 -11.16
CA ASN A 30 8.34 -7.00 -10.86
C ASN A 30 9.57 -6.19 -11.30
N ALA A 31 10.22 -6.57 -12.38
CA ALA A 31 11.50 -5.98 -12.82
C ALA A 31 11.47 -4.44 -12.98
N ASN A 32 10.29 -3.85 -13.21
CA ASN A 32 10.09 -2.41 -13.38
C ASN A 32 9.68 -1.68 -12.08
N GLU A 33 9.77 -2.35 -10.92
CA GLU A 33 9.32 -1.82 -9.62
C GLU A 33 10.45 -1.92 -8.58
N PRO A 34 11.56 -1.16 -8.75
CA PRO A 34 12.77 -1.32 -7.93
C PRO A 34 12.52 -1.05 -6.44
N GLU A 35 11.66 -0.08 -6.10
CA GLU A 35 11.34 0.24 -4.71
C GLU A 35 10.61 -0.93 -4.03
N PHE A 36 9.70 -1.58 -4.74
CA PHE A 36 9.00 -2.75 -4.22
C PHE A 36 9.94 -3.95 -4.05
N ILE A 37 10.82 -4.19 -5.01
CA ILE A 37 11.82 -5.26 -4.94
C ILE A 37 12.76 -5.06 -3.74
N GLN A 38 13.22 -3.83 -3.51
CA GLN A 38 14.08 -3.51 -2.38
C GLN A 38 13.36 -3.80 -1.06
N ALA A 39 12.19 -3.24 -0.85
CA ALA A 39 11.41 -3.43 0.38
C ALA A 39 11.08 -4.91 0.64
N ALA A 40 10.65 -5.63 -0.40
CA ALA A 40 10.37 -7.06 -0.28
C ALA A 40 11.63 -7.86 0.07
N THR A 41 12.78 -7.54 -0.53
CA THR A 41 14.04 -8.21 -0.22
C THR A 41 14.42 -8.03 1.24
N GLU A 42 14.37 -6.81 1.76
CA GLU A 42 14.71 -6.50 3.15
C GLU A 42 13.80 -7.24 4.13
N VAL A 43 12.49 -7.17 3.92
CA VAL A 43 11.51 -7.79 4.81
C VAL A 43 11.58 -9.32 4.74
N LEU A 44 11.55 -9.92 3.55
CA LEU A 44 11.50 -11.36 3.40
C LEU A 44 12.79 -12.04 3.91
N THR A 45 13.95 -11.43 3.66
CA THR A 45 15.21 -11.93 4.22
C THR A 45 15.18 -11.94 5.75
N SER A 46 14.59 -10.92 6.38
CA SER A 46 14.45 -10.87 7.84
C SER A 46 13.51 -11.94 8.41
N LEU A 47 12.59 -12.45 7.58
CA LEU A 47 11.64 -13.50 7.98
C LEU A 47 12.13 -14.93 7.75
N GLU A 48 13.30 -15.13 7.13
CA GLU A 48 13.84 -16.45 6.83
C GLU A 48 13.82 -17.41 8.03
N PRO A 49 14.28 -17.01 9.24
CA PRO A 49 14.22 -17.89 10.41
C PRO A 49 12.79 -18.30 10.82
N VAL A 50 11.79 -17.48 10.49
CA VAL A 50 10.39 -17.79 10.80
C VAL A 50 9.88 -18.91 9.88
N PHE A 51 10.24 -18.88 8.60
CA PHE A 51 9.86 -19.90 7.64
C PHE A 51 10.58 -21.23 7.90
N GLU A 52 11.86 -21.20 8.25
CA GLU A 52 12.61 -22.40 8.64
C GLU A 52 11.98 -23.12 9.84
N GLN A 53 11.48 -22.37 10.82
CA GLN A 53 10.83 -22.91 12.02
C GLN A 53 9.38 -23.35 11.80
N ASN A 54 8.77 -22.94 10.69
CA ASN A 54 7.35 -23.18 10.41
C ASN A 54 7.11 -23.64 8.97
N PRO A 55 7.47 -24.88 8.60
CA PRO A 55 7.34 -25.41 7.24
C PRO A 55 5.92 -25.30 6.66
N LYS A 56 4.90 -25.34 7.51
CA LYS A 56 3.49 -25.14 7.13
C LYS A 56 3.22 -23.83 6.38
N TYR A 57 4.07 -22.83 6.58
CA TYR A 57 3.90 -21.54 5.89
C TYR A 57 4.28 -21.63 4.41
N GLU A 58 5.32 -22.41 4.10
CA GLU A 58 5.69 -22.77 2.72
C GLU A 58 4.61 -23.63 2.08
N GLU A 59 4.15 -24.68 2.74
CA GLU A 59 3.08 -25.57 2.27
C GLU A 59 1.79 -24.80 1.90
N ASN A 60 1.52 -23.69 2.59
CA ASN A 60 0.35 -22.83 2.35
C ASN A 60 0.63 -21.62 1.44
N GLY A 61 1.82 -21.51 0.86
CA GLY A 61 2.18 -20.42 -0.06
C GLY A 61 2.06 -19.04 0.57
N ILE A 62 2.52 -18.88 1.82
CA ILE A 62 2.33 -17.61 2.55
C ILE A 62 3.12 -16.48 1.90
N LEU A 63 4.35 -16.72 1.44
CA LEU A 63 5.15 -15.67 0.78
C LEU A 63 4.52 -15.21 -0.53
N GLU A 64 4.04 -16.12 -1.34
CA GLU A 64 3.35 -15.81 -2.58
C GLU A 64 2.13 -14.91 -2.35
N ARG A 65 1.39 -15.17 -1.28
CA ARG A 65 0.17 -14.45 -0.94
C ARG A 65 0.43 -13.08 -0.33
N ILE A 66 1.44 -12.94 0.52
CA ILE A 66 1.74 -11.65 1.15
C ILE A 66 2.56 -10.71 0.26
N THR A 67 3.14 -11.19 -0.82
CA THR A 67 3.89 -10.38 -1.78
C THR A 67 3.08 -9.97 -3.00
N GLU A 68 1.90 -10.55 -3.20
CA GLU A 68 0.98 -10.18 -4.28
C GLU A 68 -0.19 -9.38 -3.73
N PRO A 69 -0.43 -8.14 -4.20
CA PRO A 69 -1.61 -7.39 -3.78
C PRO A 69 -2.90 -8.05 -4.24
N GLU A 70 -3.93 -8.03 -3.39
CA GLU A 70 -5.23 -8.58 -3.74
C GLU A 70 -5.89 -7.80 -4.89
N ARG A 71 -5.71 -6.47 -4.92
CA ARG A 71 -6.22 -5.60 -6.00
C ARG A 71 -5.33 -4.39 -6.19
N VAL A 72 -5.18 -3.99 -7.45
CA VAL A 72 -4.58 -2.72 -7.85
C VAL A 72 -5.60 -1.96 -8.68
N ILE A 73 -5.91 -0.75 -8.25
CA ILE A 73 -6.85 0.14 -8.91
C ILE A 73 -6.08 1.36 -9.38
N MET A 74 -6.13 1.64 -10.67
CA MET A 74 -5.53 2.81 -11.29
C MET A 74 -6.62 3.56 -12.07
N PHE A 75 -6.67 4.87 -11.90
CA PHE A 75 -7.68 5.69 -12.53
C PHE A 75 -7.15 7.07 -12.92
N ARG A 76 -7.81 7.67 -13.89
CA ARG A 76 -7.53 9.03 -14.36
C ARG A 76 -8.21 10.05 -13.44
N VAL A 77 -7.50 11.13 -13.12
CA VAL A 77 -7.97 12.24 -12.28
C VAL A 77 -7.88 13.55 -13.07
N PRO A 78 -8.92 13.93 -13.84
CA PRO A 78 -8.98 15.21 -14.51
C PRO A 78 -9.48 16.30 -13.55
N TRP A 79 -8.85 17.47 -13.56
CA TRP A 79 -9.27 18.62 -12.77
C TRP A 79 -8.92 19.92 -13.50
N VAL A 80 -9.50 21.04 -13.09
CA VAL A 80 -9.30 22.33 -13.75
C VAL A 80 -8.52 23.26 -12.82
N ASP A 81 -7.42 23.81 -13.34
CA ASP A 81 -6.58 24.76 -12.60
C ASP A 81 -7.19 26.17 -12.53
N ASP A 82 -6.52 27.07 -11.84
CA ASP A 82 -6.96 28.46 -11.62
C ASP A 82 -7.02 29.27 -12.93
N ASN A 83 -6.30 28.83 -13.96
CA ASN A 83 -6.33 29.45 -15.28
C ASN A 83 -7.42 28.87 -16.22
N GLY A 84 -8.25 27.95 -15.70
CA GLY A 84 -9.29 27.28 -16.48
C GLY A 84 -8.77 26.16 -17.38
N LYS A 85 -7.51 25.75 -17.22
CA LYS A 85 -6.90 24.68 -18.01
C LYS A 85 -7.14 23.32 -17.36
N VAL A 86 -7.51 22.33 -18.19
CA VAL A 86 -7.66 20.95 -17.75
C VAL A 86 -6.28 20.33 -17.49
N GLN A 87 -6.12 19.80 -16.30
CA GLN A 87 -4.98 19.01 -15.85
C GLN A 87 -5.41 17.54 -15.68
N VAL A 88 -4.48 16.60 -15.85
CA VAL A 88 -4.76 15.16 -15.71
C VAL A 88 -3.66 14.50 -14.91
N ASN A 89 -4.03 13.90 -13.79
CA ASN A 89 -3.15 13.10 -12.95
C ASN A 89 -3.59 11.62 -12.93
N ARG A 90 -2.73 10.75 -12.41
CA ARG A 90 -3.07 9.35 -12.13
C ARG A 90 -3.38 9.18 -10.66
N GLY A 91 -4.47 8.47 -10.39
CA GLY A 91 -4.79 7.99 -9.06
C GLY A 91 -4.51 6.50 -8.93
N PHE A 92 -4.09 6.08 -7.74
CA PHE A 92 -3.79 4.69 -7.41
C PHE A 92 -4.42 4.32 -6.06
N ARG A 93 -4.92 3.09 -5.95
CA ARG A 93 -5.21 2.41 -4.69
C ARG A 93 -4.78 0.96 -4.80
N VAL A 94 -3.83 0.57 -3.97
CA VAL A 94 -3.40 -0.82 -3.80
C VAL A 94 -4.06 -1.36 -2.54
N GLN A 95 -5.00 -2.25 -2.71
CA GLN A 95 -5.64 -3.04 -1.68
C GLN A 95 -4.80 -4.30 -1.51
N PHE A 96 -3.84 -4.22 -0.59
CA PHE A 96 -2.75 -5.18 -0.59
C PHE A 96 -3.14 -6.50 0.07
N ASN A 97 -3.67 -6.44 1.29
CA ASN A 97 -4.04 -7.65 2.03
C ASN A 97 -5.14 -7.35 3.05
N SER A 98 -6.19 -8.15 3.05
CA SER A 98 -7.35 -8.04 3.93
C SER A 98 -7.50 -9.22 4.90
N ALA A 99 -6.48 -10.07 5.04
CA ALA A 99 -6.57 -11.30 5.84
C ALA A 99 -6.92 -11.05 7.32
N ILE A 100 -6.51 -9.91 7.88
CA ILE A 100 -6.77 -9.56 9.28
C ILE A 100 -7.77 -8.41 9.46
N GLY A 101 -8.33 -7.88 8.40
CA GLY A 101 -9.35 -6.82 8.45
C GLY A 101 -9.39 -5.95 7.21
N PRO A 102 -10.25 -4.90 7.20
CA PRO A 102 -10.35 -3.97 6.08
C PRO A 102 -9.00 -3.36 5.70
N TYR A 103 -8.81 -3.09 4.42
CA TYR A 103 -7.59 -2.41 3.96
C TYR A 103 -7.46 -1.05 4.65
N LYS A 104 -6.29 -0.74 5.15
CA LYS A 104 -6.01 0.52 5.86
C LYS A 104 -4.65 1.06 5.46
N GLY A 105 -4.62 2.33 5.08
CA GLY A 105 -3.37 3.03 4.78
C GLY A 105 -3.58 4.37 4.09
N GLY A 106 -2.53 5.19 4.09
CA GLY A 106 -2.56 6.57 3.64
C GLY A 106 -2.69 6.75 2.12
N LEU A 107 -3.00 7.99 1.75
CA LEU A 107 -2.99 8.50 0.38
C LEU A 107 -1.82 9.49 0.24
N ARG A 108 -0.84 9.17 -0.59
CA ARG A 108 0.31 10.05 -0.85
C ARG A 108 0.07 10.93 -2.07
N LEU A 109 0.20 12.24 -1.91
CA LEU A 109 0.15 13.20 -3.01
C LEU A 109 1.55 13.80 -3.21
N HIS A 110 2.25 13.31 -4.22
CA HIS A 110 3.62 13.73 -4.52
C HIS A 110 3.98 13.39 -5.97
N PRO A 111 4.76 14.23 -6.67
CA PRO A 111 5.15 13.98 -8.07
C PRO A 111 5.86 12.65 -8.33
N SER A 112 6.55 12.10 -7.33
CA SER A 112 7.23 10.80 -7.45
C SER A 112 6.33 9.59 -7.38
N VAL A 113 5.03 9.76 -7.10
CA VAL A 113 4.08 8.65 -6.97
C VAL A 113 3.88 7.96 -8.30
N ASN A 114 4.13 6.66 -8.30
CA ASN A 114 3.83 5.74 -9.38
C ASN A 114 3.33 4.41 -8.77
N LEU A 115 2.97 3.44 -9.59
CA LEU A 115 2.43 2.18 -9.10
C LEU A 115 3.45 1.42 -8.23
N GLY A 116 4.72 1.38 -8.60
CA GLY A 116 5.78 0.70 -7.84
C GLY A 116 5.94 1.29 -6.43
N VAL A 117 5.93 2.63 -6.32
CA VAL A 117 5.97 3.35 -5.03
C VAL A 117 4.76 3.01 -4.17
N ILE A 118 3.56 3.05 -4.72
CA ILE A 118 2.34 2.72 -3.95
C ILE A 118 2.30 1.24 -3.56
N LYS A 119 2.78 0.37 -4.42
CA LYS A 119 2.87 -1.08 -4.15
C LYS A 119 3.85 -1.37 -3.00
N PHE A 120 5.04 -0.78 -3.03
CA PHE A 120 5.99 -0.98 -1.92
C PHE A 120 5.43 -0.46 -0.60
N LEU A 121 4.84 0.73 -0.61
CA LEU A 121 4.21 1.31 0.59
C LEU A 121 3.03 0.47 1.11
N GLY A 122 2.27 -0.13 0.20
CA GLY A 122 1.18 -1.06 0.56
C GLY A 122 1.70 -2.34 1.19
N PHE A 123 2.80 -2.87 0.66
CA PHE A 123 3.49 -4.03 1.21
C PHE A 123 4.00 -3.77 2.63
N GLU A 124 4.71 -2.67 2.86
CA GLU A 124 5.15 -2.29 4.21
C GLU A 124 3.97 -2.07 5.17
N GLN A 125 2.85 -1.54 4.64
CA GLN A 125 1.67 -1.24 5.45
C GLN A 125 1.03 -2.50 6.06
N ILE A 126 1.09 -3.66 5.39
CA ILE A 126 0.53 -4.89 5.96
C ILE A 126 1.29 -5.32 7.24
N PHE A 127 2.61 -5.21 7.23
CA PHE A 127 3.42 -5.53 8.43
C PHE A 127 3.23 -4.50 9.53
N LYS A 128 3.25 -3.22 9.18
CA LYS A 128 2.99 -2.13 10.12
C LYS A 128 1.66 -2.32 10.85
N ASN A 129 0.60 -2.62 10.11
CA ASN A 129 -0.74 -2.79 10.68
C ASN A 129 -0.84 -4.07 11.53
N SER A 130 -0.22 -5.17 11.10
CA SER A 130 -0.23 -6.43 11.86
C SER A 130 0.39 -6.28 13.25
N LEU A 131 1.41 -5.43 13.40
CA LEU A 131 2.09 -5.17 14.67
C LEU A 131 1.24 -4.33 15.64
N THR A 132 0.14 -3.73 15.20
CA THR A 132 -0.75 -2.99 16.10
C THR A 132 -1.66 -3.89 16.95
N GLY A 133 -1.83 -5.16 16.57
CA GLY A 133 -2.79 -6.07 17.17
C GLY A 133 -4.25 -5.75 16.85
N LEU A 134 -4.52 -4.75 16.00
CA LEU A 134 -5.87 -4.38 15.58
C LEU A 134 -6.31 -5.16 14.33
N PRO A 135 -7.62 -5.40 14.15
CA PRO A 135 -8.16 -6.12 13.00
C PRO A 135 -8.22 -5.21 11.76
N ILE A 136 -7.07 -4.76 11.29
CA ILE A 136 -6.92 -3.90 10.11
C ILE A 136 -5.90 -4.51 9.15
N GLY A 137 -6.30 -4.64 7.89
CA GLY A 137 -5.45 -5.06 6.79
C GLY A 137 -4.53 -3.95 6.30
N GLY A 138 -3.91 -4.14 5.15
CA GLY A 138 -2.99 -3.17 4.54
C GLY A 138 -3.44 -2.69 3.18
N GLY A 139 -3.37 -1.38 2.98
CA GLY A 139 -3.60 -0.75 1.70
C GLY A 139 -2.83 0.57 1.61
N LYS A 140 -2.63 1.04 0.40
CA LYS A 140 -1.98 2.32 0.13
C LYS A 140 -2.53 2.93 -1.15
N GLY A 141 -2.55 4.25 -1.21
CA GLY A 141 -2.97 4.95 -2.41
C GLY A 141 -2.23 6.27 -2.59
N GLY A 142 -2.60 6.98 -3.61
CA GLY A 142 -2.04 8.30 -3.89
C GLY A 142 -2.14 8.71 -5.35
N SER A 143 -1.44 9.77 -5.67
CA SER A 143 -1.38 10.34 -7.01
C SER A 143 -0.06 11.07 -7.22
N ASP A 144 0.34 11.20 -8.48
CA ASP A 144 1.44 12.04 -8.95
C ASP A 144 1.12 13.55 -8.88
N PHE A 145 -0.02 13.92 -8.32
CA PHE A 145 -0.40 15.30 -8.05
C PHE A 145 0.52 15.95 -7.00
N ASP A 146 1.04 17.14 -7.30
CA ASP A 146 1.80 17.96 -6.36
C ASP A 146 0.92 19.05 -5.75
N PRO A 147 0.57 18.97 -4.44
CA PRO A 147 -0.24 20.00 -3.79
C PRO A 147 0.55 21.29 -3.49
N LYS A 148 1.90 21.26 -3.57
CA LYS A 148 2.72 22.42 -3.27
C LYS A 148 2.48 23.54 -4.28
N GLY A 149 2.25 24.75 -3.78
CA GLY A 149 2.02 25.93 -4.62
C GLY A 149 0.66 25.96 -5.32
N LYS A 150 -0.23 25.01 -5.05
CA LYS A 150 -1.61 25.00 -5.55
C LYS A 150 -2.52 25.80 -4.62
N SER A 151 -3.51 26.48 -5.20
CA SER A 151 -4.57 27.13 -4.42
C SER A 151 -5.46 26.11 -3.74
N ASP A 152 -6.21 26.53 -2.71
CA ASP A 152 -7.21 25.68 -2.06
C ASP A 152 -8.27 25.21 -3.05
N ARG A 153 -8.64 26.03 -4.04
CA ARG A 153 -9.59 25.68 -5.10
C ARG A 153 -9.03 24.55 -5.98
N GLU A 154 -7.78 24.64 -6.40
CA GLU A 154 -7.11 23.62 -7.20
C GLU A 154 -7.00 22.29 -6.45
N VAL A 155 -6.55 22.35 -5.18
CA VAL A 155 -6.47 21.15 -4.33
C VAL A 155 -7.85 20.54 -4.12
N MET A 156 -8.87 21.34 -3.88
CA MET A 156 -10.25 20.86 -3.75
C MET A 156 -10.74 20.21 -5.04
N ALA A 157 -10.50 20.85 -6.19
CA ALA A 157 -10.92 20.31 -7.51
C ALA A 157 -10.25 18.94 -7.77
N PHE A 158 -8.94 18.82 -7.48
CA PHE A 158 -8.24 17.56 -7.57
C PHE A 158 -8.83 16.52 -6.62
N CYS A 159 -8.98 16.83 -5.33
CA CYS A 159 -9.49 15.91 -4.32
C CYS A 159 -10.91 15.40 -4.64
N GLN A 160 -11.77 16.27 -5.16
CA GLN A 160 -13.13 15.90 -5.58
C GLN A 160 -13.09 14.94 -6.77
N SER A 161 -12.27 15.23 -7.78
CA SER A 161 -12.11 14.34 -8.93
C SER A 161 -11.50 12.98 -8.53
N PHE A 162 -10.47 12.98 -7.70
CA PHE A 162 -9.84 11.78 -7.17
C PHE A 162 -10.84 10.90 -6.42
N MET A 163 -11.63 11.48 -5.52
CA MET A 163 -12.63 10.75 -4.73
C MET A 163 -13.80 10.26 -5.59
N THR A 164 -14.16 10.94 -6.67
CA THR A 164 -15.22 10.50 -7.60
C THR A 164 -14.94 9.09 -8.15
N GLU A 165 -13.67 8.77 -8.39
CA GLU A 165 -13.28 7.41 -8.80
C GLU A 165 -13.05 6.50 -7.60
N LEU A 166 -12.32 6.96 -6.59
CA LEU A 166 -11.94 6.14 -5.43
C LEU A 166 -13.16 5.67 -4.63
N CYS A 167 -14.23 6.45 -4.53
CA CYS A 167 -15.42 6.11 -3.74
C CYS A 167 -16.12 4.82 -4.16
N LYS A 168 -15.84 4.33 -5.36
CA LYS A 168 -16.36 3.06 -5.89
C LYS A 168 -15.71 1.83 -5.24
N HIS A 169 -14.59 2.01 -4.57
CA HIS A 169 -13.70 0.94 -4.11
C HIS A 169 -13.43 0.95 -2.61
N ILE A 170 -13.89 1.96 -1.90
CA ILE A 170 -13.65 2.14 -0.46
C ILE A 170 -14.96 2.15 0.33
N GLY A 171 -14.83 1.96 1.62
CA GLY A 171 -15.97 1.96 2.57
C GLY A 171 -15.49 1.68 3.99
N ALA A 172 -16.31 2.01 4.98
CA ALA A 172 -15.95 1.89 6.40
C ALA A 172 -15.53 0.46 6.80
N ASP A 173 -16.14 -0.55 6.17
CA ASP A 173 -15.89 -1.97 6.45
C ASP A 173 -15.05 -2.67 5.35
N THR A 174 -14.61 -1.94 4.35
CA THR A 174 -13.88 -2.51 3.19
C THR A 174 -12.46 -1.99 3.11
N ASP A 175 -12.33 -0.68 3.01
CA ASP A 175 -11.06 0.01 2.79
C ASP A 175 -11.14 1.44 3.33
N VAL A 176 -10.28 1.77 4.28
CA VAL A 176 -10.29 3.05 5.00
C VAL A 176 -8.99 3.80 4.76
N PRO A 177 -8.96 4.71 3.78
CA PRO A 177 -7.81 5.57 3.54
C PRO A 177 -7.55 6.57 4.67
N ALA A 178 -6.32 7.10 4.68
CA ALA A 178 -5.85 8.08 5.67
C ALA A 178 -4.93 9.13 5.02
N GLY A 179 -4.43 10.06 5.80
CA GLY A 179 -3.40 11.00 5.38
C GLY A 179 -2.03 10.33 5.21
N ASP A 180 -1.19 10.95 4.40
CA ASP A 180 0.21 10.64 4.16
C ASP A 180 0.92 11.90 3.64
N ILE A 181 2.12 11.81 3.06
CA ILE A 181 2.81 12.94 2.44
C ILE A 181 1.88 13.65 1.46
N GLY A 182 1.76 14.97 1.60
CA GLY A 182 0.91 15.81 0.76
C GLY A 182 -0.60 15.71 1.03
N THR A 183 -1.03 14.91 2.00
CA THR A 183 -2.43 14.71 2.34
C THR A 183 -2.66 14.91 3.82
N GLY A 184 -3.02 16.12 4.20
CA GLY A 184 -3.38 16.50 5.56
C GLY A 184 -4.89 16.57 5.78
N ALA A 185 -5.28 17.19 6.89
CA ALA A 185 -6.69 17.34 7.27
C ALA A 185 -7.53 18.09 6.23
N ARG A 186 -6.93 19.07 5.52
CA ARG A 186 -7.58 19.81 4.44
C ARG A 186 -7.98 18.88 3.29
N GLU A 187 -7.01 18.12 2.77
CA GLU A 187 -7.23 17.20 1.65
C GLU A 187 -8.21 16.09 2.02
N ILE A 188 -8.05 15.51 3.21
CA ILE A 188 -9.01 14.52 3.75
C ILE A 188 -10.40 15.11 3.90
N GLY A 189 -10.52 16.36 4.33
CA GLY A 189 -11.80 17.07 4.41
C GLY A 189 -12.49 17.20 3.04
N TYR A 190 -11.75 17.61 2.00
CA TYR A 190 -12.27 17.69 0.64
C TYR A 190 -12.71 16.33 0.10
N MET A 191 -11.91 15.30 0.31
CA MET A 191 -12.21 13.93 -0.10
C MET A 191 -13.44 13.38 0.64
N PHE A 192 -13.54 13.60 1.94
CA PHE A 192 -14.68 13.17 2.75
C PHE A 192 -15.98 13.86 2.32
N GLY A 193 -15.93 15.17 2.08
CA GLY A 193 -17.08 15.92 1.60
C GLY A 193 -17.60 15.39 0.25
N GLN A 194 -16.70 15.05 -0.67
CA GLN A 194 -17.06 14.47 -1.95
C GLN A 194 -17.62 13.06 -1.82
N TYR A 195 -17.01 12.21 -0.98
CA TYR A 195 -17.53 10.87 -0.69
C TYR A 195 -18.96 10.95 -0.15
N LYS A 196 -19.20 11.81 0.84
CA LYS A 196 -20.52 12.04 1.41
C LYS A 196 -21.54 12.47 0.35
N ARG A 197 -21.17 13.36 -0.55
CA ARG A 197 -22.05 13.84 -1.62
C ARG A 197 -22.45 12.73 -2.59
N ILE A 198 -21.50 11.87 -2.97
CA ILE A 198 -21.73 10.80 -3.95
C ILE A 198 -22.49 9.62 -3.30
N ARG A 199 -22.05 9.20 -2.13
CA ARG A 199 -22.58 8.01 -1.44
C ARG A 199 -23.82 8.30 -0.59
N ASN A 200 -24.07 9.57 -0.28
CA ASN A 200 -25.16 10.03 0.61
C ASN A 200 -25.14 9.38 1.99
N VAL A 201 -23.95 9.15 2.55
CA VAL A 201 -23.71 8.57 3.87
C VAL A 201 -22.69 9.39 4.65
N TYR A 202 -22.80 9.37 5.98
CA TYR A 202 -21.83 9.95 6.90
C TYR A 202 -21.25 8.83 7.74
N GLU A 203 -20.10 8.30 7.34
CA GLU A 203 -19.50 7.12 7.94
C GLU A 203 -17.98 7.25 8.11
N GLY A 204 -17.37 6.32 8.85
CA GLY A 204 -15.94 6.29 9.16
C GLY A 204 -15.03 5.82 8.01
N VAL A 205 -15.29 6.24 6.79
CA VAL A 205 -14.56 5.79 5.58
C VAL A 205 -13.15 6.35 5.45
N LEU A 206 -12.85 7.47 6.10
CA LEU A 206 -11.54 8.13 6.09
C LEU A 206 -11.10 8.46 7.51
N THR A 207 -9.83 8.23 7.83
CA THR A 207 -9.21 8.74 9.06
C THR A 207 -8.36 9.98 8.79
N GLY A 208 -8.09 10.78 9.82
CA GLY A 208 -7.38 12.05 9.68
C GLY A 208 -8.27 13.25 9.38
N LYS A 209 -9.58 13.08 9.49
CA LYS A 209 -10.55 14.19 9.43
C LYS A 209 -10.38 15.14 10.61
N GLY A 210 -10.74 16.42 10.42
CA GLY A 210 -10.91 17.35 11.52
C GLY A 210 -11.97 16.85 12.53
N LEU A 211 -11.82 17.25 13.80
CA LEU A 211 -12.74 16.85 14.87
C LEU A 211 -14.20 17.17 14.55
N ASN A 212 -14.45 18.29 13.89
CA ASN A 212 -15.79 18.76 13.49
C ASN A 212 -16.48 17.85 12.46
N TRP A 213 -15.73 16.97 11.81
CA TRP A 213 -16.22 16.04 10.79
C TRP A 213 -16.25 14.58 11.25
N GLY A 214 -16.25 14.35 12.55
CA GLY A 214 -16.21 13.01 13.13
C GLY A 214 -14.81 12.40 13.19
N GLY A 215 -13.77 13.23 13.16
CA GLY A 215 -12.39 12.83 13.40
C GLY A 215 -12.13 12.54 14.89
N SER A 216 -11.06 11.82 15.16
CA SER A 216 -10.54 11.57 16.51
C SER A 216 -9.45 12.58 16.87
N LEU A 217 -8.94 12.50 18.11
CA LEU A 217 -7.84 13.31 18.60
C LEU A 217 -6.66 13.34 17.61
N ALA A 218 -6.06 14.50 17.51
CA ALA A 218 -5.03 14.75 16.51
C ALA A 218 -3.82 13.85 16.70
N ARG A 219 -3.30 13.35 15.61
CA ARG A 219 -2.06 12.57 15.56
C ARG A 219 -0.87 13.28 16.22
N THR A 220 -0.89 14.61 16.29
CA THR A 220 0.14 15.41 16.95
C THR A 220 0.34 15.06 18.43
N GLU A 221 -0.68 14.53 19.12
CA GLU A 221 -0.53 14.03 20.48
C GLU A 221 0.05 12.60 20.55
N ALA A 222 -0.02 11.87 19.43
CA ALA A 222 0.47 10.49 19.33
C ALA A 222 1.91 10.42 18.77
N THR A 223 2.46 11.52 18.29
CA THR A 223 3.82 11.66 17.76
C THR A 223 4.65 12.60 18.60
#